data_28b595e196550b3b77da74c8c3026971
#
_entry.id   28b595e196550b3b77da74c8c3026971
#
_cell.length_a   1.000
_cell.length_b   1.000
_cell.length_c   1.000
_cell.angle_alpha   90.00
_cell.angle_beta   90.00
_cell.angle_gamma   90.00
#
_symmetry.space_group_name_H-M   'P 1'
#
loop_
_entity.id
_entity.type
_entity.pdbx_description
1 polymer ?
#
loop_
_entity_poly.entity_id
_entity_poly.type
_entity_poly.pdbx_seq_one_letter_code
_entity_poly.pdbx_strand_id
1 'polypeptide(L)'
;MRITGGKLKGREILCPSGIIRPAMDKMRESVFAIIQARLPEAAFLDLFSGSGIIGLEAWSRGASSIVLVEKDSGKRRILLKNAALAEGSAKVHIMPVERYLKFASAGPFDFIFLDPPFPYRFRTQLLDMIGESRLLTESGALLIHHPREDALPEKTPRLVRTDRRLYGRSTVCFYTRK
;
A
#
# COMPACT_ATOMS: atom_id res chain seq x y z
N MET A 1 16.34 -0.30 3.84
CA MET A 1 15.26 -1.30 4.11
C MET A 1 15.48 -2.50 3.22
N ARG A 2 15.04 -3.70 3.65
CA ARG A 2 15.18 -4.93 2.85
C ARG A 2 13.83 -5.52 2.51
N ILE A 3 13.71 -6.12 1.33
CA ILE A 3 12.57 -6.93 0.95
C ILE A 3 12.59 -8.23 1.74
N THR A 4 11.44 -8.61 2.33
CA THR A 4 11.36 -9.70 3.31
C THR A 4 10.96 -11.05 2.71
N GLY A 5 10.41 -11.05 1.49
CA GLY A 5 9.95 -12.28 0.84
C GLY A 5 9.97 -12.23 -0.68
N GLY A 6 9.71 -13.39 -1.30
CA GLY A 6 9.64 -13.54 -2.75
C GLY A 6 11.01 -13.51 -3.46
N LYS A 7 10.99 -13.24 -4.76
CA LYS A 7 12.17 -13.31 -5.65
C LYS A 7 13.27 -12.29 -5.32
N LEU A 8 12.93 -11.19 -4.66
CA LEU A 8 13.89 -10.17 -4.20
C LEU A 8 14.19 -10.26 -2.70
N LYS A 9 13.89 -11.36 -2.02
CA LYS A 9 14.16 -11.52 -0.58
C LYS A 9 15.61 -11.17 -0.24
N GLY A 10 15.79 -10.30 0.78
CA GLY A 10 17.10 -9.81 1.23
C GLY A 10 17.65 -8.63 0.43
N ARG A 11 17.04 -8.27 -0.71
CA ARG A 11 17.46 -7.12 -1.52
C ARG A 11 17.29 -5.83 -0.75
N GLU A 12 18.33 -5.04 -0.67
CA GLU A 12 18.26 -3.68 -0.13
C GLU A 12 17.65 -2.72 -1.14
N ILE A 13 16.76 -1.87 -0.65
CA ILE A 13 16.23 -0.75 -1.42
C ILE A 13 16.68 0.58 -0.81
N LEU A 14 16.79 1.60 -1.64
CA LEU A 14 17.13 2.95 -1.20
C LEU A 14 16.00 3.51 -0.34
N CYS A 15 16.38 4.17 0.76
CA CYS A 15 15.43 4.88 1.62
C CYS A 15 15.60 6.38 1.44
N PRO A 16 14.53 7.15 1.27
CA PRO A 16 14.59 8.59 1.47
C PRO A 16 15.11 8.90 2.88
N SER A 17 15.80 10.02 3.04
CA SER A 17 16.23 10.48 4.36
C SER A 17 15.03 10.56 5.33
N GLY A 18 15.13 9.91 6.48
CA GLY A 18 14.05 9.82 7.46
C GLY A 18 14.21 8.62 8.39
N ILE A 19 13.31 8.51 9.36
CA ILE A 19 13.37 7.47 10.40
C ILE A 19 12.89 6.13 9.83
N ILE A 20 13.80 5.17 9.68
CA ILE A 20 13.47 3.76 9.45
C ILE A 20 13.01 3.16 10.77
N ARG A 21 11.82 2.61 10.83
CA ARG A 21 11.27 1.97 12.03
C ARG A 21 11.35 0.44 11.89
N PRO A 22 12.12 -0.28 12.75
CA PRO A 22 12.17 -1.75 12.74
C PRO A 22 10.81 -2.43 12.89
N ALA A 23 9.85 -1.77 13.57
CA ALA A 23 8.47 -2.25 13.70
C ALA A 23 7.76 -2.39 12.34
N MET A 24 8.18 -1.62 11.33
CA MET A 24 7.59 -1.71 9.99
C MET A 24 7.99 -2.99 9.25
N ASP A 25 9.14 -3.57 9.51
CA ASP A 25 9.57 -4.82 8.88
C ASP A 25 8.70 -6.00 9.35
N LYS A 26 8.46 -6.11 10.67
CA LYS A 26 7.56 -7.12 11.24
C LYS A 26 6.11 -6.95 10.77
N MET A 27 5.64 -5.71 10.72
CA MET A 27 4.31 -5.41 10.19
C MET A 27 4.21 -5.86 8.73
N ARG A 28 5.18 -5.52 7.90
CA ARG A 28 5.22 -5.88 6.49
C ARG A 28 5.25 -7.40 6.29
N GLU A 29 6.13 -8.12 6.98
CA GLU A 29 6.17 -9.59 6.96
C GLU A 29 4.82 -10.21 7.30
N SER A 30 4.19 -9.75 8.39
CA SER A 30 2.91 -10.26 8.84
C SER A 30 1.78 -9.96 7.84
N VAL A 31 1.69 -8.73 7.35
CA VAL A 31 0.67 -8.32 6.37
C VAL A 31 0.79 -9.15 5.10
N PHE A 32 1.99 -9.28 4.57
CA PHE A 32 2.21 -10.06 3.35
C PHE A 32 2.04 -11.57 3.55
N ALA A 33 2.27 -12.10 4.75
CA ALA A 33 1.92 -13.49 5.05
C ALA A 33 0.40 -13.73 4.99
N ILE A 34 -0.41 -12.77 5.45
CA ILE A 34 -1.88 -12.86 5.42
C ILE A 34 -2.40 -12.89 3.97
N ILE A 35 -1.85 -12.06 3.08
CA ILE A 35 -2.33 -11.92 1.70
C ILE A 35 -1.57 -12.80 0.70
N GLN A 36 -0.55 -13.56 1.13
CA GLN A 36 0.39 -14.29 0.28
C GLN A 36 -0.29 -15.18 -0.77
N ALA A 37 -1.33 -15.92 -0.38
CA ALA A 37 -2.01 -16.85 -1.29
C ALA A 37 -2.74 -16.16 -2.45
N ARG A 38 -3.02 -14.87 -2.34
CA ARG A 38 -3.76 -14.07 -3.32
C ARG A 38 -2.89 -13.07 -4.09
N LEU A 39 -1.57 -13.04 -3.80
CA LEU A 39 -0.63 -12.12 -4.48
C LEU A 39 -0.22 -12.57 -5.88
N PRO A 40 -0.06 -13.89 -6.20
CA PRO A 40 0.30 -14.30 -7.56
C PRO A 40 -0.67 -13.71 -8.58
N GLU A 41 -0.11 -13.08 -9.63
CA GLU A 41 -0.82 -12.38 -10.72
C GLU A 41 -1.68 -11.18 -10.32
N ALA A 42 -1.69 -10.78 -9.04
CA ALA A 42 -2.48 -9.65 -8.55
C ALA A 42 -1.96 -8.30 -9.08
N ALA A 43 -2.89 -7.37 -9.32
CA ALA A 43 -2.60 -5.95 -9.50
C ALA A 43 -2.59 -5.25 -8.13
N PHE A 44 -1.51 -4.55 -7.81
CA PHE A 44 -1.31 -3.94 -6.49
C PHE A 44 -1.14 -2.41 -6.59
N LEU A 45 -1.88 -1.66 -5.80
CA LEU A 45 -1.77 -0.20 -5.68
C LEU A 45 -1.21 0.18 -4.30
N ASP A 46 -0.07 0.87 -4.30
CA ASP A 46 0.62 1.37 -3.11
C ASP A 46 0.44 2.91 -3.05
N LEU A 47 -0.39 3.36 -2.15
CA LEU A 47 -0.68 4.77 -1.90
C LEU A 47 0.14 5.29 -0.72
N PHE A 48 0.72 6.48 -0.88
CA PHE A 48 1.74 7.04 0.02
C PHE A 48 3.05 6.22 0.00
N SER A 49 3.49 5.81 -1.19
CA SER A 49 4.51 4.77 -1.41
C SER A 49 5.87 5.06 -0.79
N GLY A 50 6.24 6.31 -0.55
CA GLY A 50 7.54 6.69 0.01
C GLY A 50 8.71 6.15 -0.80
N SER A 51 9.34 5.09 -0.30
CA SER A 51 10.43 4.38 -1.00
C SER A 51 9.94 3.34 -2.02
N GLY A 52 8.64 3.01 -2.03
CA GLY A 52 8.05 1.95 -2.83
C GLY A 52 8.20 0.54 -2.25
N ILE A 53 8.63 0.43 -0.97
CA ILE A 53 8.92 -0.88 -0.35
C ILE A 53 7.72 -1.80 -0.34
N ILE A 54 6.50 -1.28 -0.09
CA ILE A 54 5.28 -2.08 -0.02
C ILE A 54 4.93 -2.64 -1.40
N GLY A 55 4.90 -1.80 -2.43
CA GLY A 55 4.64 -2.26 -3.79
C GLY A 55 5.70 -3.25 -4.29
N LEU A 56 6.99 -3.00 -3.99
CA LEU A 56 8.08 -3.91 -4.36
C LEU A 56 8.01 -5.24 -3.60
N GLU A 57 7.57 -5.24 -2.35
CA GLU A 57 7.32 -6.46 -1.60
C GLU A 57 6.20 -7.29 -2.26
N ALA A 58 5.10 -6.64 -2.69
CA ALA A 58 4.01 -7.28 -3.42
C ALA A 58 4.52 -7.92 -4.72
N TRP A 59 5.26 -7.16 -5.53
CA TRP A 59 5.82 -7.67 -6.78
C TRP A 59 6.82 -8.80 -6.57
N SER A 60 7.68 -8.68 -5.57
CA SER A 60 8.63 -9.73 -5.20
C SER A 60 7.94 -11.04 -4.85
N ARG A 61 6.73 -10.99 -4.32
CA ARG A 61 5.91 -12.14 -3.90
C ARG A 61 4.92 -12.61 -4.97
N GLY A 62 4.97 -12.06 -6.19
CA GLY A 62 4.24 -12.58 -7.34
C GLY A 62 3.15 -11.67 -7.90
N ALA A 63 2.95 -10.46 -7.38
CA ALA A 63 2.06 -9.51 -8.04
C ALA A 63 2.56 -9.22 -9.46
N SER A 64 1.64 -9.23 -10.44
CA SER A 64 1.96 -9.03 -11.86
C SER A 64 2.27 -7.57 -12.19
N SER A 65 1.64 -6.65 -11.48
CA SER A 65 1.83 -5.22 -11.68
C SER A 65 1.70 -4.44 -10.37
N ILE A 66 2.46 -3.35 -10.26
CA ILE A 66 2.38 -2.43 -9.13
C ILE A 66 2.24 -0.99 -9.62
N VAL A 67 1.40 -0.24 -8.94
CA VAL A 67 1.29 1.21 -9.11
C VAL A 67 1.68 1.88 -7.81
N LEU A 68 2.60 2.83 -7.88
CA LEU A 68 3.18 3.54 -6.74
C LEU A 68 2.79 5.02 -6.82
N VAL A 69 2.14 5.55 -5.79
CA VAL A 69 1.70 6.95 -5.72
C VAL A 69 2.37 7.65 -4.55
N GLU A 70 3.13 8.69 -4.82
CA GLU A 70 3.83 9.51 -3.83
C GLU A 70 3.68 10.99 -4.20
N LYS A 71 3.34 11.85 -3.22
CA LYS A 71 3.16 13.27 -3.48
C LYS A 71 4.47 14.07 -3.47
N ASP A 72 5.44 13.61 -2.68
CA ASP A 72 6.71 14.31 -2.47
C ASP A 72 7.64 14.12 -3.65
N SER A 73 7.78 15.17 -4.46
CA SER A 73 8.67 15.17 -5.62
C SER A 73 10.15 14.99 -5.26
N GLY A 74 10.55 15.33 -4.03
CA GLY A 74 11.91 15.09 -3.53
C GLY A 74 12.25 13.61 -3.43
N LYS A 75 11.27 12.74 -3.27
CA LYS A 75 11.45 11.29 -3.23
C LYS A 75 11.46 10.63 -4.62
N ARG A 76 11.08 11.36 -5.67
CA ARG A 76 10.94 10.84 -7.04
C ARG A 76 12.13 10.03 -7.51
N ARG A 77 13.35 10.56 -7.35
CA ARG A 77 14.58 9.91 -7.82
C ARG A 77 14.78 8.55 -7.16
N ILE A 78 14.58 8.46 -5.86
CA ILE A 78 14.73 7.23 -5.09
C ILE A 78 13.63 6.24 -5.46
N LEU A 79 12.38 6.69 -5.52
CA LEU A 79 11.23 5.86 -5.85
C LEU A 79 11.38 5.25 -7.26
N LEU A 80 11.77 6.03 -8.28
CA LEU A 80 12.01 5.52 -9.63
C LEU A 80 13.15 4.50 -9.69
N LYS A 81 14.25 4.76 -8.95
CA LYS A 81 15.38 3.82 -8.90
C LYS A 81 15.00 2.50 -8.24
N ASN A 82 14.19 2.54 -7.18
CA ASN A 82 13.67 1.34 -6.55
C ASN A 82 12.65 0.63 -7.46
N ALA A 83 11.72 1.37 -8.08
CA ALA A 83 10.70 0.83 -8.98
C ALA A 83 11.30 0.09 -10.19
N ALA A 84 12.48 0.48 -10.65
CA ALA A 84 13.20 -0.21 -11.73
C ALA A 84 13.51 -1.69 -11.40
N LEU A 85 13.55 -2.07 -10.12
CA LEU A 85 13.71 -3.47 -9.71
C LEU A 85 12.52 -4.35 -10.12
N ALA A 86 11.38 -3.75 -10.43
CA ALA A 86 10.19 -4.46 -10.90
C ALA A 86 10.14 -4.67 -12.43
N GLU A 87 11.27 -4.52 -13.13
CA GLU A 87 11.47 -4.96 -14.51
C GLU A 87 10.36 -4.50 -15.49
N GLY A 88 9.87 -3.27 -15.33
CA GLY A 88 8.80 -2.70 -16.16
C GLY A 88 7.37 -2.92 -15.61
N SER A 89 7.20 -3.74 -14.58
CA SER A 89 5.89 -4.00 -13.95
C SER A 89 5.44 -2.89 -12.98
N ALA A 90 6.25 -1.85 -12.76
CA ALA A 90 5.95 -0.74 -11.87
C ALA A 90 5.60 0.54 -12.63
N LYS A 91 4.48 1.16 -12.27
CA LYS A 91 4.13 2.54 -12.69
C LYS A 91 4.24 3.48 -11.50
N VAL A 92 4.86 4.64 -11.68
CA VAL A 92 5.08 5.64 -10.63
C VAL A 92 4.33 6.92 -10.96
N HIS A 93 3.52 7.39 -10.03
CA HIS A 93 2.82 8.67 -10.11
C HIS A 93 3.28 9.60 -8.99
N ILE A 94 3.82 10.78 -9.36
CA ILE A 94 4.21 11.82 -8.40
C ILE A 94 3.09 12.84 -8.31
N MET A 95 2.15 12.60 -7.41
CA MET A 95 0.99 13.46 -7.18
C MET A 95 0.31 13.11 -5.84
N PRO A 96 -0.53 14.02 -5.30
CA PRO A 96 -1.37 13.72 -4.15
C PRO A 96 -2.28 12.51 -4.40
N VAL A 97 -2.46 11.67 -3.37
CA VAL A 97 -3.28 10.46 -3.44
C VAL A 97 -4.73 10.80 -3.80
N GLU A 98 -5.28 11.86 -3.24
CA GLU A 98 -6.65 12.33 -3.51
C GLU A 98 -6.85 12.67 -4.99
N ARG A 99 -5.83 13.28 -5.60
CA ARG A 99 -5.84 13.57 -7.04
C ARG A 99 -5.77 12.28 -7.87
N TYR A 100 -4.91 11.35 -7.46
CA TYR A 100 -4.82 10.05 -8.13
C TYR A 100 -6.16 9.32 -8.07
N LEU A 101 -6.77 9.19 -6.89
CA LEU A 101 -8.06 8.51 -6.72
C LEU A 101 -9.19 9.12 -7.57
N LYS A 102 -9.16 10.45 -7.77
CA LYS A 102 -10.18 11.16 -8.57
C LYS A 102 -10.02 10.95 -10.09
N PHE A 103 -8.80 10.81 -10.58
CA PHE A 103 -8.49 10.82 -12.02
C PHE A 103 -7.81 9.55 -12.53
N ALA A 104 -7.66 8.52 -11.69
CA ALA A 104 -7.00 7.29 -12.10
C ALA A 104 -7.76 6.59 -13.23
N SER A 105 -7.02 6.29 -14.29
CA SER A 105 -7.47 5.45 -15.40
C SER A 105 -6.96 4.01 -15.31
N ALA A 106 -6.06 3.71 -14.35
CA ALA A 106 -5.53 2.39 -14.08
C ALA A 106 -6.42 1.64 -13.09
N GLY A 107 -6.38 0.32 -13.13
CA GLY A 107 -7.16 -0.57 -12.27
C GLY A 107 -8.17 -1.39 -13.09
N PRO A 108 -9.04 -2.18 -12.46
CA PRO A 108 -9.11 -2.33 -11.00
C PRO A 108 -7.89 -3.06 -10.40
N PHE A 109 -7.71 -2.91 -9.08
CA PHE A 109 -6.64 -3.54 -8.31
C PHE A 109 -7.20 -4.61 -7.37
N ASP A 110 -6.46 -5.69 -7.18
CA ASP A 110 -6.79 -6.74 -6.23
C ASP A 110 -6.42 -6.35 -4.80
N PHE A 111 -5.37 -5.53 -4.68
CA PHE A 111 -4.95 -4.97 -3.41
C PHE A 111 -4.68 -3.47 -3.53
N ILE A 112 -5.17 -2.72 -2.54
CA ILE A 112 -4.82 -1.31 -2.36
C ILE A 112 -4.25 -1.17 -0.94
N PHE A 113 -3.02 -0.66 -0.83
CA PHE A 113 -2.38 -0.39 0.45
C PHE A 113 -2.27 1.12 0.66
N LEU A 114 -2.63 1.58 1.86
CA LEU A 114 -2.51 2.97 2.29
C LEU A 114 -1.60 3.06 3.51
N ASP A 115 -0.53 3.84 3.40
CA ASP A 115 0.36 4.16 4.51
C ASP A 115 0.48 5.69 4.68
N PRO A 116 -0.63 6.40 4.97
CA PRO A 116 -0.58 7.84 5.15
C PRO A 116 0.30 8.20 6.37
N PRO A 117 0.99 9.36 6.34
CA PRO A 117 1.75 9.82 7.50
C PRO A 117 0.83 9.93 8.73
N PHE A 118 1.36 9.66 9.93
CA PHE A 118 0.56 9.59 11.15
C PHE A 118 -0.29 10.85 11.43
N PRO A 119 0.15 12.08 11.15
CA PRO A 119 -0.69 13.28 11.30
C PRO A 119 -1.83 13.41 10.27
N TYR A 120 -1.92 12.54 9.27
CA TYR A 120 -2.94 12.61 8.23
C TYR A 120 -4.35 12.35 8.80
N ARG A 121 -5.26 13.31 8.65
CA ARG A 121 -6.59 13.31 9.30
C ARG A 121 -7.73 12.76 8.42
N PHE A 122 -7.51 12.59 7.12
CA PHE A 122 -8.58 12.29 6.15
C PHE A 122 -8.66 10.79 5.78
N ARG A 123 -8.29 9.89 6.71
CA ARG A 123 -8.27 8.43 6.45
C ARG A 123 -9.63 7.87 6.10
N THR A 124 -10.68 8.28 6.80
CA THR A 124 -12.06 7.85 6.52
C THR A 124 -12.50 8.30 5.13
N GLN A 125 -12.20 9.53 4.74
CA GLN A 125 -12.49 10.02 3.39
C GLN A 125 -11.79 9.21 2.30
N LEU A 126 -10.55 8.74 2.54
CA LEU A 126 -9.87 7.85 1.60
C LEU A 126 -10.58 6.50 1.46
N LEU A 127 -11.07 5.94 2.58
CA LEU A 127 -11.87 4.71 2.54
C LEU A 127 -13.14 4.91 1.70
N ASP A 128 -13.85 6.01 1.90
CA ASP A 128 -15.07 6.34 1.15
C ASP A 128 -14.76 6.53 -0.33
N MET A 129 -13.73 7.34 -0.68
CA MET A 129 -13.32 7.58 -2.07
C MET A 129 -12.97 6.28 -2.79
N ILE A 130 -12.24 5.36 -2.13
CA ILE A 130 -11.87 4.08 -2.74
C ILE A 130 -13.10 3.16 -2.85
N GLY A 131 -13.94 3.12 -1.82
CA GLY A 131 -15.18 2.33 -1.83
C GLY A 131 -16.14 2.74 -2.95
N GLU A 132 -16.25 4.03 -3.24
CA GLU A 132 -17.10 4.58 -4.32
C GLU A 132 -16.46 4.47 -5.70
N SER A 133 -15.14 4.32 -5.77
CA SER A 133 -14.41 4.19 -7.02
C SER A 133 -14.54 2.77 -7.63
N ARG A 134 -14.07 2.63 -8.87
CA ARG A 134 -13.90 1.31 -9.51
C ARG A 134 -12.46 0.77 -9.38
N LEU A 135 -11.66 1.36 -8.47
CA LEU A 135 -10.24 1.01 -8.34
C LEU A 135 -10.01 -0.32 -7.61
N LEU A 136 -10.91 -0.74 -6.72
CA LEU A 136 -10.82 -2.02 -6.03
C LEU A 136 -11.69 -3.05 -6.72
N THR A 137 -11.15 -4.25 -7.02
CA THR A 137 -11.95 -5.37 -7.55
C THR A 137 -13.02 -5.80 -6.53
N GLU A 138 -14.06 -6.51 -6.98
CA GLU A 138 -15.13 -7.01 -6.10
C GLU A 138 -14.59 -7.95 -5.01
N SER A 139 -13.61 -8.79 -5.35
CA SER A 139 -12.92 -9.66 -4.39
C SER A 139 -11.69 -9.03 -3.76
N GLY A 140 -11.40 -7.77 -4.08
CA GLY A 140 -10.19 -7.07 -3.66
C GLY A 140 -10.15 -6.77 -2.17
N ALA A 141 -8.96 -6.47 -1.67
CA ALA A 141 -8.74 -6.05 -0.29
C ALA A 141 -8.03 -4.70 -0.24
N LEU A 142 -8.59 -3.81 0.57
CA LEU A 142 -7.98 -2.54 0.93
C LEU A 142 -7.33 -2.68 2.31
N LEU A 143 -6.07 -2.32 2.42
CA LEU A 143 -5.31 -2.34 3.66
C LEU A 143 -4.91 -0.91 4.03
N ILE A 144 -5.13 -0.52 5.27
CA ILE A 144 -4.73 0.80 5.76
C ILE A 144 -3.93 0.70 7.05
N HIS A 145 -2.72 1.23 7.02
CA HIS A 145 -1.85 1.37 8.19
C HIS A 145 -2.09 2.73 8.85
N HIS A 146 -2.29 2.73 10.16
CA HIS A 146 -2.60 3.94 10.92
C HIS A 146 -2.13 3.84 12.39
N PRO A 147 -2.03 4.95 13.14
CA PRO A 147 -1.80 4.93 14.58
C PRO A 147 -2.87 4.10 15.31
N ARG A 148 -2.46 3.42 16.38
CA ARG A 148 -3.36 2.56 17.17
C ARG A 148 -4.48 3.36 17.83
N GLU A 149 -4.23 4.60 18.20
CA GLU A 149 -5.17 5.54 18.80
C GLU A 149 -6.24 6.04 17.83
N ASP A 150 -6.03 5.94 16.53
CA ASP A 150 -7.02 6.35 15.53
C ASP A 150 -8.14 5.30 15.42
N ALA A 151 -9.38 5.74 15.55
CA ALA A 151 -10.55 4.90 15.37
C ALA A 151 -11.03 4.98 13.91
N LEU A 152 -10.76 3.96 13.12
CA LEU A 152 -11.35 3.82 11.80
C LEU A 152 -12.69 3.09 11.87
N PRO A 153 -13.68 3.44 11.01
CA PRO A 153 -15.00 2.84 11.04
C PRO A 153 -14.94 1.34 10.72
N GLU A 154 -15.81 0.54 11.31
CA GLU A 154 -15.98 -0.87 10.95
C GLU A 154 -16.65 -1.03 9.60
N LYS A 155 -17.48 -0.07 9.24
CA LYS A 155 -18.22 -0.05 7.96
C LYS A 155 -18.24 1.35 7.39
N THR A 156 -18.07 1.45 6.09
CA THR A 156 -18.41 2.64 5.29
C THR A 156 -19.61 2.30 4.38
N PRO A 157 -20.11 3.22 3.57
CA PRO A 157 -21.19 2.90 2.63
C PRO A 157 -20.91 1.69 1.73
N ARG A 158 -19.66 1.48 1.31
CA ARG A 158 -19.28 0.46 0.34
C ARG A 158 -18.29 -0.59 0.84
N LEU A 159 -17.66 -0.36 2.00
CA LEU A 159 -16.63 -1.25 2.54
C LEU A 159 -17.02 -1.76 3.93
N VAL A 160 -16.53 -2.96 4.25
CA VAL A 160 -16.63 -3.55 5.59
C VAL A 160 -15.24 -4.00 6.04
N ARG A 161 -14.89 -3.71 7.32
CA ARG A 161 -13.64 -4.18 7.90
C ARG A 161 -13.75 -5.68 8.20
N THR A 162 -12.85 -6.46 7.61
CA THR A 162 -12.83 -7.92 7.77
C THR A 162 -11.77 -8.39 8.74
N ASP A 163 -10.70 -7.60 8.96
CA ASP A 163 -9.64 -7.94 9.91
C ASP A 163 -8.95 -6.67 10.46
N ARG A 164 -8.30 -6.81 11.61
CA ARG A 164 -7.51 -5.77 12.28
C ARG A 164 -6.32 -6.39 12.98
N ARG A 165 -5.11 -5.94 12.66
CA ARG A 165 -3.86 -6.41 13.24
C ARG A 165 -3.10 -5.30 13.94
N LEU A 166 -2.64 -5.57 15.15
CA LEU A 166 -1.89 -4.61 15.98
C LEU A 166 -0.39 -4.84 15.85
N TYR A 167 0.36 -3.76 15.65
CA TYR A 167 1.81 -3.77 15.52
C TYR A 167 2.41 -2.67 16.40
N GLY A 168 2.53 -2.96 17.70
CA GLY A 168 2.99 -1.99 18.68
C GLY A 168 2.08 -0.76 18.76
N ARG A 169 2.57 0.39 18.30
CA ARG A 169 1.85 1.67 18.29
C ARG A 169 1.05 1.92 17.01
N SER A 170 0.94 0.94 16.15
CA SER A 170 0.18 1.06 14.92
C SER A 170 -0.73 -0.13 14.68
N THR A 171 -1.62 0.02 13.71
CA THR A 171 -2.64 -0.96 13.33
C THR A 171 -2.69 -1.04 11.82
N VAL A 172 -2.94 -2.23 11.28
CA VAL A 172 -3.38 -2.42 9.90
C VAL A 172 -4.80 -2.95 9.92
N CYS A 173 -5.71 -2.23 9.29
CA CYS A 173 -7.09 -2.66 9.07
C CYS A 173 -7.26 -3.14 7.63
N PHE A 174 -8.00 -4.23 7.46
CA PHE A 174 -8.34 -4.84 6.18
C PHE A 174 -9.81 -4.60 5.90
N TYR A 175 -10.11 -4.13 4.70
CA TYR A 175 -11.47 -3.89 4.23
C TYR A 175 -11.72 -4.61 2.92
N THR A 176 -12.94 -5.05 2.71
CA THR A 176 -13.43 -5.59 1.43
C THR A 176 -14.72 -4.87 1.02
N ARG A 177 -15.14 -5.02 -0.23
CA ARG A 177 -16.47 -4.58 -0.65
C ARG A 177 -17.56 -5.34 0.11
N LYS A 178 -18.72 -4.68 0.27
CA LYS A 178 -19.93 -5.30 0.82
C LYS A 178 -20.60 -6.16 -0.21
#